data_2687acfe2ce4c61741d8c7de5169bba9
#
_entry.id   2687acfe2ce4c61741d8c7de5169bba9
#
_cell.length_a   1.000
_cell.length_b   1.000
_cell.length_c   1.000
_cell.angle_alpha   90.00
_cell.angle_beta   90.00
_cell.angle_gamma   90.00
#
_symmetry.space_group_name_H-M   'P 1'
#
loop_
_entity.id
_entity.type
_entity.pdbx_description
1 polymer ?
#
loop_
_entity_poly.entity_id
_entity_poly.type
_entity_poly.pdbx_seq_one_letter_code
_entity_poly.pdbx_strand_id
1 'polypeptide(L)'
;MKNLLIIILFITTCQTSAIARPDMIVEHYTKEDGLPSNTVYSALKDKDGFIWFGTWHGLCSFDGAQFTPYTTRPSHLYDVPPQKVRNIVEDKDGYLWIRNTDNHLYMFDKVTEAYDDTYNKLKRLSHNVQVIKIQRMDNGHVLVLTRNKDLFEVWVENGKVSAAKIYDSRHDIDGNTMRLKHNVIGENSKYVYWLSTNLNIDIITKKNGKPLLPKITGGDHVT
;
A
#
# COMPACT_ATOMS: atom_id res chain seq x y z
N MET A 1 -4.74 46.16 -50.05
CA MET A 1 -5.82 45.21 -49.68
C MET A 1 -5.30 43.80 -49.33
N LYS A 2 -4.31 43.25 -50.06
CA LYS A 2 -3.78 41.89 -49.76
C LYS A 2 -3.18 41.76 -48.34
N ASN A 3 -2.46 42.75 -47.84
CA ASN A 3 -1.82 42.70 -46.51
C ASN A 3 -2.82 42.86 -45.37
N LEU A 4 -3.96 43.51 -45.58
CA LEU A 4 -5.02 43.67 -44.62
C LEU A 4 -5.77 42.35 -44.41
N LEU A 5 -5.94 41.57 -45.47
CA LEU A 5 -6.59 40.26 -45.45
C LEU A 5 -5.75 39.23 -44.67
N ILE A 6 -4.41 39.28 -44.77
CA ILE A 6 -3.48 38.43 -44.03
C ILE A 6 -3.51 38.73 -42.53
N ILE A 7 -3.60 40.00 -42.14
CA ILE A 7 -3.69 40.42 -40.73
C ILE A 7 -5.02 39.95 -40.10
N ILE A 8 -6.12 40.05 -40.85
CA ILE A 8 -7.41 39.55 -40.37
C ILE A 8 -7.40 38.03 -40.20
N LEU A 9 -6.77 37.30 -41.13
CA LEU A 9 -6.64 35.85 -41.05
C LEU A 9 -5.79 35.42 -39.83
N PHE A 10 -4.76 36.20 -39.47
CA PHE A 10 -3.92 35.91 -38.30
C PHE A 10 -4.62 36.20 -36.96
N ILE A 11 -5.52 37.16 -36.91
CA ILE A 11 -6.30 37.49 -35.70
C ILE A 11 -7.38 36.45 -35.41
N THR A 12 -7.94 35.80 -36.44
CA THR A 12 -8.98 34.78 -36.27
C THR A 12 -8.44 33.41 -35.81
N THR A 13 -7.13 33.17 -35.95
CA THR A 13 -6.52 31.89 -35.49
C THR A 13 -6.07 31.90 -34.02
N CYS A 14 -6.07 33.04 -33.36
CA CYS A 14 -5.79 33.14 -31.95
C CYS A 14 -7.06 32.81 -31.11
N GLN A 15 -7.64 31.63 -31.36
CA GLN A 15 -8.62 31.09 -30.44
C GLN A 15 -7.85 30.64 -29.18
N THR A 16 -7.90 31.44 -28.15
CA THR A 16 -7.52 31.03 -26.82
C THR A 16 -8.40 29.86 -26.44
N SER A 17 -7.85 28.64 -26.48
CA SER A 17 -8.49 27.48 -25.86
C SER A 17 -8.66 27.83 -24.39
N ALA A 18 -9.85 28.28 -24.02
CA ALA A 18 -10.23 28.38 -22.63
C ALA A 18 -10.16 26.95 -22.07
N ILE A 19 -9.08 26.65 -21.38
CA ILE A 19 -8.99 25.42 -20.60
C ILE A 19 -10.05 25.59 -19.51
N ALA A 20 -11.22 25.01 -19.73
CA ALA A 20 -12.24 24.91 -18.71
C ALA A 20 -11.60 24.14 -17.54
N ARG A 21 -11.33 24.85 -16.46
CA ARG A 21 -10.94 24.18 -15.21
C ARG A 21 -12.16 23.37 -14.80
N PRO A 22 -12.01 22.06 -14.56
CA PRO A 22 -13.12 21.30 -14.04
C PRO A 22 -13.54 21.96 -12.70
N ASP A 23 -14.81 22.27 -12.58
CA ASP A 23 -15.35 22.73 -11.30
C ASP A 23 -15.16 21.60 -10.30
N MET A 24 -14.27 21.79 -9.34
CA MET A 24 -14.07 20.84 -8.26
C MET A 24 -15.16 21.04 -7.22
N ILE A 25 -16.02 20.05 -7.11
CA ILE A 25 -16.98 19.97 -5.98
C ILE A 25 -16.20 19.39 -4.79
N VAL A 26 -16.13 20.14 -3.71
CA VAL A 26 -15.51 19.69 -2.45
C VAL A 26 -16.62 19.32 -1.50
N GLU A 27 -16.65 18.06 -1.09
CA GLU A 27 -17.56 17.55 -0.07
C GLU A 27 -16.77 17.32 1.23
N HIS A 28 -17.37 17.67 2.34
CA HIS A 28 -16.77 17.52 3.66
C HIS A 28 -17.58 16.54 4.49
N TYR A 29 -16.96 15.46 4.94
CA TYR A 29 -17.57 14.42 5.73
C TYR A 29 -16.99 14.37 7.14
N THR A 30 -17.85 14.15 8.12
CA THR A 30 -17.50 14.11 9.54
C THR A 30 -18.11 12.88 10.21
N LYS A 31 -17.92 12.75 11.51
CA LYS A 31 -18.59 11.72 12.33
C LYS A 31 -20.12 11.86 12.30
N GLU A 32 -20.63 13.04 12.08
CA GLU A 32 -22.08 13.31 12.00
C GLU A 32 -22.68 12.72 10.72
N ASP A 33 -21.85 12.53 9.69
CA ASP A 33 -22.21 11.88 8.43
C ASP A 33 -22.04 10.36 8.46
N GLY A 34 -21.59 9.78 9.59
CA GLY A 34 -21.39 8.35 9.77
C GLY A 34 -19.94 7.86 9.74
N LEU A 35 -18.98 8.77 9.53
CA LEU A 35 -17.56 8.41 9.62
C LEU A 35 -17.20 8.01 11.06
N PRO A 36 -16.54 6.86 11.31
CA PRO A 36 -16.23 6.42 12.69
C PRO A 36 -15.38 7.40 13.50
N SER A 37 -14.52 8.16 12.81
CA SER A 37 -13.64 9.14 13.44
C SER A 37 -13.26 10.24 12.44
N ASN A 38 -13.20 11.49 12.90
CA ASN A 38 -12.65 12.60 12.10
C ASN A 38 -11.14 12.48 11.86
N THR A 39 -10.46 11.55 12.55
CA THR A 39 -9.05 11.25 12.30
C THR A 39 -8.95 10.09 11.30
N VAL A 40 -8.67 10.42 10.05
CA VAL A 40 -8.44 9.48 8.96
C VAL A 40 -6.94 9.38 8.69
N TYR A 41 -6.41 8.16 8.66
CA TYR A 41 -4.99 7.91 8.40
C TYR A 41 -4.72 7.46 6.96
N SER A 42 -5.68 6.80 6.33
CA SER A 42 -5.56 6.28 4.98
C SER A 42 -6.90 6.19 4.29
N ALA A 43 -6.87 6.31 2.96
CA ALA A 43 -8.00 6.04 2.10
C ALA A 43 -7.54 5.15 0.94
N LEU A 44 -8.40 4.22 0.52
CA LEU A 44 -8.18 3.31 -0.58
C LEU A 44 -9.48 3.20 -1.39
N LYS A 45 -9.43 3.43 -2.69
CA LYS A 45 -10.52 3.05 -3.59
C LYS A 45 -10.26 1.62 -4.06
N ASP A 46 -11.19 0.71 -3.77
CA ASP A 46 -11.07 -0.68 -4.17
C ASP A 46 -11.51 -0.92 -5.63
N LYS A 47 -11.32 -2.15 -6.12
CA LYS A 47 -11.68 -2.55 -7.48
C LYS A 47 -13.20 -2.50 -7.74
N ASP A 48 -14.01 -2.57 -6.71
CA ASP A 48 -15.48 -2.59 -6.78
C ASP A 48 -16.06 -1.16 -6.71
N GLY A 49 -15.21 -0.15 -6.49
CA GLY A 49 -15.57 1.27 -6.48
C GLY A 49 -15.82 1.85 -5.10
N PHE A 50 -15.80 1.04 -4.02
CA PHE A 50 -15.94 1.52 -2.66
C PHE A 50 -14.67 2.26 -2.22
N ILE A 51 -14.85 3.28 -1.38
CA ILE A 51 -13.74 3.96 -0.74
C ILE A 51 -13.62 3.44 0.70
N TRP A 52 -12.47 2.89 1.03
CA TRP A 52 -12.15 2.38 2.35
C TRP A 52 -11.32 3.39 3.13
N PHE A 53 -11.76 3.70 4.34
CA PHE A 53 -11.08 4.63 5.23
C PHE A 53 -10.49 3.89 6.43
N GLY A 54 -9.20 4.08 6.64
CA GLY A 54 -8.51 3.70 7.87
C GLY A 54 -8.58 4.85 8.86
N THR A 55 -9.29 4.67 9.97
CA THR A 55 -9.54 5.71 10.94
C THR A 55 -8.95 5.37 12.32
N TRP A 56 -8.98 6.34 13.23
CA TRP A 56 -8.64 6.13 14.64
C TRP A 56 -9.53 5.05 15.30
N HIS A 57 -10.80 4.96 14.92
CA HIS A 57 -11.75 3.99 15.47
C HIS A 57 -11.97 2.76 14.57
N GLY A 58 -11.05 2.46 13.65
CA GLY A 58 -11.09 1.26 12.83
C GLY A 58 -11.34 1.49 11.35
N LEU A 59 -11.78 0.43 10.67
CA LEU A 59 -12.06 0.40 9.24
C LEU A 59 -13.48 0.87 8.96
N CYS A 60 -13.66 1.59 7.86
CA CYS A 60 -14.95 2.03 7.35
C CYS A 60 -14.96 2.00 5.83
N SER A 61 -16.06 1.60 5.19
CA SER A 61 -16.29 1.78 3.76
C SER A 61 -17.26 2.91 3.49
N PHE A 62 -17.19 3.45 2.27
CA PHE A 62 -18.10 4.46 1.73
C PHE A 62 -18.47 4.05 0.30
N ASP A 63 -19.77 3.97 0.02
CA ASP A 63 -20.32 3.56 -1.28
C ASP A 63 -20.64 4.73 -2.22
N GLY A 64 -20.36 5.96 -1.78
CA GLY A 64 -20.72 7.20 -2.46
C GLY A 64 -21.93 7.89 -1.82
N ALA A 65 -22.65 7.24 -0.89
CA ALA A 65 -23.81 7.78 -0.19
C ALA A 65 -23.74 7.57 1.32
N GLN A 66 -23.25 6.41 1.77
CA GLN A 66 -23.28 6.02 3.17
C GLN A 66 -21.94 5.47 3.65
N PHE A 67 -21.64 5.72 4.93
CA PHE A 67 -20.50 5.13 5.63
C PHE A 67 -20.95 3.86 6.35
N THR A 68 -20.19 2.77 6.16
CA THR A 68 -20.40 1.51 6.87
C THR A 68 -19.16 1.22 7.73
N PRO A 69 -19.24 1.35 9.06
CA PRO A 69 -18.13 1.05 9.95
C PRO A 69 -18.03 -0.45 10.25
N TYR A 70 -16.79 -0.97 10.31
CA TYR A 70 -16.46 -2.36 10.65
C TYR A 70 -15.72 -2.42 12.00
N THR A 71 -16.24 -1.70 12.98
CA THR A 71 -15.54 -1.46 14.25
C THR A 71 -15.88 -2.47 15.35
N THR A 72 -16.99 -3.17 15.22
CA THR A 72 -17.45 -4.15 16.22
C THR A 72 -18.39 -5.17 15.62
N ARG A 73 -18.03 -6.47 15.70
CA ARG A 73 -19.03 -7.54 15.69
C ARG A 73 -18.79 -8.45 16.90
N PRO A 74 -19.75 -8.57 17.82
CA PRO A 74 -19.60 -9.34 19.07
C PRO A 74 -19.63 -10.87 18.88
N SER A 75 -19.69 -11.38 17.65
CA SER A 75 -20.01 -12.79 17.38
C SER A 75 -18.82 -13.75 17.41
N HIS A 76 -17.59 -13.28 17.42
CA HIS A 76 -16.43 -14.15 17.48
C HIS A 76 -15.46 -13.66 18.56
N LEU A 77 -15.29 -14.49 19.59
CA LEU A 77 -14.51 -14.23 20.81
C LEU A 77 -13.01 -13.96 20.58
N TYR A 78 -12.52 -14.04 19.33
CA TYR A 78 -11.10 -13.91 19.00
C TYR A 78 -10.76 -12.84 17.95
N ASP A 79 -11.77 -12.26 17.31
CA ASP A 79 -11.54 -11.29 16.23
C ASP A 79 -11.84 -9.88 16.73
N VAL A 80 -10.88 -9.29 17.45
CA VAL A 80 -10.96 -7.87 17.79
C VAL A 80 -10.60 -7.07 16.54
N PRO A 81 -11.54 -6.29 15.98
CA PRO A 81 -11.25 -5.45 14.83
C PRO A 81 -10.08 -4.52 15.13
N PRO A 82 -9.16 -4.32 14.19
CA PRO A 82 -8.04 -3.42 14.39
C PRO A 82 -8.54 -2.00 14.63
N GLN A 83 -8.20 -1.42 15.76
CA GLN A 83 -8.33 0.01 16.00
C GLN A 83 -7.14 0.76 15.39
N LYS A 84 -7.29 2.06 15.16
CA LYS A 84 -6.23 2.95 14.66
C LYS A 84 -5.62 2.42 13.35
N VAL A 85 -6.47 2.14 12.38
CA VAL A 85 -6.09 1.63 11.05
C VAL A 85 -5.26 2.66 10.32
N ARG A 86 -3.99 2.37 10.09
CA ARG A 86 -3.02 3.31 9.53
C ARG A 86 -2.78 3.16 8.03
N ASN A 87 -2.80 1.93 7.53
CA ASN A 87 -2.64 1.64 6.11
C ASN A 87 -3.59 0.53 5.68
N ILE A 88 -4.09 0.64 4.47
CA ILE A 88 -4.94 -0.34 3.82
C ILE A 88 -4.35 -0.63 2.44
N VAL A 89 -4.28 -1.90 2.05
CA VAL A 89 -3.88 -2.36 0.72
C VAL A 89 -4.85 -3.44 0.28
N GLU A 90 -5.37 -3.35 -0.94
CA GLU A 90 -6.17 -4.42 -1.53
C GLU A 90 -5.27 -5.34 -2.36
N ASP A 91 -5.42 -6.67 -2.19
CA ASP A 91 -4.75 -7.65 -3.02
C ASP A 91 -5.52 -7.95 -4.33
N LYS A 92 -5.02 -8.90 -5.14
CA LYS A 92 -5.67 -9.24 -6.42
C LYS A 92 -7.05 -9.88 -6.25
N ASP A 93 -7.27 -10.58 -5.14
CA ASP A 93 -8.49 -11.34 -4.87
C ASP A 93 -9.54 -10.49 -4.15
N GLY A 94 -9.17 -9.26 -3.74
CA GLY A 94 -10.06 -8.29 -3.14
C GLY A 94 -10.06 -8.30 -1.61
N TYR A 95 -9.16 -9.05 -0.98
CA TYR A 95 -8.95 -8.95 0.46
C TYR A 95 -8.25 -7.65 0.82
N LEU A 96 -8.63 -7.05 1.94
CA LEU A 96 -7.97 -5.85 2.46
C LEU A 96 -6.94 -6.24 3.52
N TRP A 97 -5.71 -5.81 3.30
CA TRP A 97 -4.61 -5.96 4.24
C TRP A 97 -4.44 -4.67 5.03
N ILE A 98 -4.51 -4.77 6.34
CA ILE A 98 -4.65 -3.64 7.25
C ILE A 98 -3.50 -3.64 8.23
N ARG A 99 -2.77 -2.52 8.26
CA ARG A 99 -1.79 -2.26 9.32
C ARG A 99 -2.32 -1.22 10.29
N ASN A 100 -2.31 -1.53 11.58
CA ASN A 100 -2.68 -0.58 12.63
C ASN A 100 -1.47 0.20 13.17
N THR A 101 -1.71 1.13 14.09
CA THR A 101 -0.64 1.92 14.74
C THR A 101 0.28 1.10 15.63
N ASP A 102 -0.18 -0.06 16.13
CA ASP A 102 0.63 -0.96 16.96
C ASP A 102 1.54 -1.87 16.11
N ASN A 103 1.58 -1.60 14.78
CA ASN A 103 2.37 -2.33 13.80
C ASN A 103 1.96 -3.80 13.64
N HIS A 104 0.72 -4.12 13.95
CA HIS A 104 0.12 -5.41 13.65
C HIS A 104 -0.46 -5.43 12.24
N LEU A 105 -0.55 -6.62 11.67
CA LEU A 105 -1.14 -6.88 10.35
C LEU A 105 -2.37 -7.76 10.49
N TYR A 106 -3.43 -7.35 9.82
CA TYR A 106 -4.69 -8.08 9.70
C TYR A 106 -5.05 -8.23 8.24
N MET A 107 -5.76 -9.29 7.90
CA MET A 107 -6.49 -9.42 6.64
C MET A 107 -7.99 -9.28 6.93
N PHE A 108 -8.70 -8.56 6.08
CA PHE A 108 -10.15 -8.41 6.14
C PHE A 108 -10.78 -8.95 4.87
N ASP A 109 -11.72 -9.88 5.04
CA ASP A 109 -12.53 -10.41 3.96
C ASP A 109 -13.79 -9.56 3.81
N LYS A 110 -13.93 -8.89 2.68
CA LYS A 110 -15.07 -8.00 2.39
C LYS A 110 -16.41 -8.75 2.26
N VAL A 111 -16.37 -10.04 1.91
CA VAL A 111 -17.57 -10.85 1.70
C VAL A 111 -18.13 -11.37 3.02
N THR A 112 -17.26 -11.93 3.85
CA THR A 112 -17.66 -12.48 5.16
C THR A 112 -17.61 -11.45 6.27
N GLU A 113 -17.02 -10.28 5.99
CA GLU A 113 -16.74 -9.19 6.94
C GLU A 113 -15.93 -9.66 8.16
N ALA A 114 -15.08 -10.66 7.95
CA ALA A 114 -14.25 -11.25 8.98
C ALA A 114 -12.81 -10.76 8.92
N TYR A 115 -12.18 -10.64 10.09
CA TYR A 115 -10.76 -10.34 10.23
C TYR A 115 -9.97 -11.61 10.49
N ASP A 116 -8.79 -11.73 9.87
CA ASP A 116 -7.76 -12.72 10.21
C ASP A 116 -6.58 -12.01 10.90
N ASP A 117 -6.18 -12.49 12.07
CA ASP A 117 -4.99 -12.02 12.77
C ASP A 117 -3.72 -12.58 12.13
N THR A 118 -3.34 -11.98 11.00
CA THR A 118 -2.14 -12.34 10.24
C THR A 118 -0.86 -12.10 11.04
N TYR A 119 -0.87 -11.14 11.96
CA TYR A 119 0.29 -10.82 12.80
C TYR A 119 0.78 -12.02 13.60
N ASN A 120 -0.11 -12.82 14.18
CA ASN A 120 0.26 -14.04 14.90
C ASN A 120 0.88 -15.11 13.99
N LYS A 121 0.52 -15.13 12.70
CA LYS A 121 1.17 -16.02 11.72
C LYS A 121 2.60 -15.58 11.43
N LEU A 122 2.81 -14.28 11.24
CA LEU A 122 4.15 -13.72 11.01
C LEU A 122 5.09 -13.95 12.21
N LYS A 123 4.57 -13.86 13.44
CA LYS A 123 5.35 -14.13 14.66
C LYS A 123 5.91 -15.56 14.75
N ARG A 124 5.28 -16.51 14.09
CA ARG A 124 5.80 -17.89 14.01
C ARG A 124 7.00 -18.00 13.05
N LEU A 125 7.10 -17.09 12.09
CA LEU A 125 8.16 -17.07 11.08
C LEU A 125 9.35 -16.18 11.48
N SER A 126 9.14 -15.22 12.39
CA SER A 126 10.18 -14.33 12.88
C SER A 126 9.87 -13.82 14.28
N HIS A 127 10.95 -13.57 15.04
CA HIS A 127 10.82 -12.95 16.35
C HIS A 127 10.64 -11.44 16.23
N ASN A 128 9.86 -10.87 17.17
CA ASN A 128 9.68 -9.42 17.31
C ASN A 128 9.23 -8.72 16.03
N VAL A 129 8.20 -9.28 15.38
CA VAL A 129 7.61 -8.72 14.18
C VAL A 129 6.91 -7.40 14.52
N GLN A 130 7.33 -6.32 13.88
CA GLN A 130 6.64 -5.04 13.88
C GLN A 130 6.52 -4.57 12.43
N VAL A 131 5.32 -4.63 11.89
CA VAL A 131 5.06 -4.27 10.48
C VAL A 131 5.12 -2.76 10.32
N ILE A 132 6.05 -2.27 9.51
CA ILE A 132 6.21 -0.83 9.26
C ILE A 132 5.67 -0.39 7.91
N LYS A 133 5.60 -1.29 6.93
CA LYS A 133 5.04 -1.03 5.61
C LYS A 133 4.38 -2.27 5.03
N ILE A 134 3.30 -2.04 4.31
CA ILE A 134 2.63 -3.01 3.45
C ILE A 134 2.49 -2.42 2.05
N GLN A 135 2.59 -3.24 1.01
CA GLN A 135 2.48 -2.82 -0.38
C GLN A 135 1.99 -3.97 -1.24
N ARG A 136 1.07 -3.69 -2.16
CA ARG A 136 0.66 -4.67 -3.17
C ARG A 136 1.80 -4.93 -4.13
N MET A 137 1.98 -6.20 -4.48
CA MET A 137 2.97 -6.69 -5.42
C MET A 137 2.36 -6.90 -6.81
N ASP A 138 3.20 -6.99 -7.85
CA ASP A 138 2.74 -7.21 -9.24
C ASP A 138 2.02 -8.54 -9.43
N ASN A 139 2.41 -9.58 -8.65
CA ASN A 139 1.69 -10.86 -8.63
C ASN A 139 0.35 -10.80 -7.88
N GLY A 140 0.04 -9.64 -7.32
CA GLY A 140 -1.19 -9.37 -6.58
C GLY A 140 -1.16 -9.77 -5.11
N HIS A 141 -0.09 -10.39 -4.61
CA HIS A 141 0.12 -10.63 -3.18
C HIS A 141 0.52 -9.33 -2.46
N VAL A 142 0.76 -9.40 -1.17
CA VAL A 142 1.18 -8.23 -0.39
C VAL A 142 2.56 -8.45 0.22
N LEU A 143 3.44 -7.51 -0.04
CA LEU A 143 4.76 -7.40 0.58
C LEU A 143 4.63 -6.72 1.94
N VAL A 144 5.26 -7.31 2.93
CA VAL A 144 5.29 -6.83 4.31
C VAL A 144 6.71 -6.57 4.73
N LEU A 145 7.02 -5.33 5.09
CA LEU A 145 8.29 -4.96 5.69
C LEU A 145 8.14 -4.80 7.18
N THR A 146 9.07 -5.39 7.93
CA THR A 146 9.15 -5.23 9.38
C THR A 146 10.23 -4.23 9.81
N ARG A 147 10.15 -3.78 11.06
CA ARG A 147 11.16 -2.88 11.66
C ARG A 147 12.56 -3.52 11.67
N ASN A 148 12.64 -4.82 11.84
CA ASN A 148 13.89 -5.58 11.80
C ASN A 148 14.40 -5.82 10.36
N LYS A 149 13.75 -5.21 9.36
CA LYS A 149 14.09 -5.35 7.94
C LYS A 149 13.82 -6.73 7.34
N ASP A 150 13.10 -7.60 8.04
CA ASP A 150 12.60 -8.82 7.43
C ASP A 150 11.52 -8.48 6.40
N LEU A 151 11.53 -9.18 5.28
CA LEU A 151 10.49 -9.10 4.26
C LEU A 151 9.68 -10.38 4.23
N PHE A 152 8.37 -10.22 4.20
CA PHE A 152 7.42 -11.31 4.01
C PHE A 152 6.57 -11.03 2.78
N GLU A 153 6.17 -12.10 2.12
CA GLU A 153 5.08 -12.12 1.17
C GLU A 153 3.89 -12.78 1.87
N VAL A 154 2.71 -12.17 1.76
CA VAL A 154 1.48 -12.69 2.33
C VAL A 154 0.39 -12.72 1.26
N TRP A 155 -0.44 -13.76 1.30
CA TRP A 155 -1.55 -13.95 0.37
C TRP A 155 -2.64 -14.79 1.00
N VAL A 156 -3.80 -14.87 0.35
CA VAL A 156 -4.87 -15.78 0.73
C VAL A 156 -4.91 -16.95 -0.24
N GLU A 157 -4.93 -18.16 0.29
CA GLU A 157 -5.04 -19.40 -0.48
C GLU A 157 -6.09 -20.31 0.18
N ASN A 158 -7.09 -20.72 -0.61
CA ASN A 158 -8.21 -21.54 -0.12
C ASN A 158 -8.90 -20.92 1.13
N GLY A 159 -9.10 -19.61 1.13
CA GLY A 159 -9.73 -18.87 2.23
C GLY A 159 -8.87 -18.75 3.50
N LYS A 160 -7.58 -19.10 3.43
CA LYS A 160 -6.65 -19.00 4.56
C LYS A 160 -5.46 -18.12 4.22
N VAL A 161 -5.07 -17.31 5.18
CA VAL A 161 -3.85 -16.52 5.04
C VAL A 161 -2.62 -17.43 5.04
N SER A 162 -1.79 -17.25 4.02
CA SER A 162 -0.47 -17.85 3.87
C SER A 162 0.60 -16.76 3.95
N ALA A 163 1.79 -17.13 4.41
CA ALA A 163 2.92 -16.21 4.53
C ALA A 163 4.23 -16.93 4.25
N ALA A 164 5.12 -16.26 3.53
CA ALA A 164 6.49 -16.71 3.31
C ALA A 164 7.47 -15.60 3.68
N LYS A 165 8.54 -15.94 4.38
CA LYS A 165 9.65 -15.03 4.63
C LYS A 165 10.56 -15.03 3.41
N ILE A 166 10.63 -13.91 2.68
CA ILE A 166 11.43 -13.78 1.46
C ILE A 166 12.82 -13.19 1.73
N TYR A 167 13.01 -12.51 2.84
CA TYR A 167 14.30 -12.01 3.29
C TYR A 167 14.39 -12.05 4.81
N ASP A 168 15.53 -12.55 5.32
CA ASP A 168 15.85 -12.59 6.75
C ASP A 168 17.07 -11.70 7.01
N SER A 169 16.86 -10.59 7.70
CA SER A 169 17.89 -9.61 8.02
C SER A 169 19.06 -10.16 8.88
N ARG A 170 18.85 -11.32 9.53
CA ARG A 170 19.89 -11.98 10.34
C ARG A 170 20.97 -12.67 9.51
N HIS A 171 20.70 -12.92 8.21
CA HIS A 171 21.62 -13.58 7.30
C HIS A 171 22.46 -12.58 6.49
N ASP A 172 22.55 -11.35 6.93
CA ASP A 172 23.40 -10.32 6.32
C ASP A 172 24.86 -10.55 6.76
N ILE A 173 25.58 -11.38 5.98
CA ILE A 173 26.86 -11.99 6.35
C ILE A 173 28.02 -10.96 6.36
N ASP A 174 27.85 -9.79 5.76
CA ASP A 174 28.97 -8.88 5.48
C ASP A 174 29.03 -7.59 6.33
N GLY A 175 28.25 -7.48 7.40
CA GLY A 175 28.29 -6.27 8.26
C GLY A 175 27.86 -4.98 7.57
N ASN A 176 27.59 -5.01 6.28
CA ASN A 176 26.94 -3.96 5.50
C ASN A 176 25.43 -4.08 5.73
N THR A 177 25.01 -3.66 6.91
CA THR A 177 23.57 -3.57 7.21
C THR A 177 22.90 -2.83 6.06
N MET A 178 22.12 -3.57 5.28
CA MET A 178 21.26 -3.06 4.24
C MET A 178 20.41 -1.95 4.87
N ARG A 179 20.83 -0.69 4.66
CA ARG A 179 20.13 0.47 5.24
C ARG A 179 18.89 0.74 4.42
N LEU A 180 17.90 -0.16 4.55
CA LEU A 180 16.64 -0.04 3.84
C LEU A 180 15.93 1.23 4.29
N LYS A 181 15.89 2.24 3.44
CA LYS A 181 14.84 3.26 3.51
C LYS A 181 13.53 2.59 3.13
N HIS A 182 12.44 3.07 3.69
CA HIS A 182 11.11 2.47 3.64
C HIS A 182 10.45 2.39 2.25
N ASN A 183 11.23 2.30 1.16
CA ASN A 183 10.70 2.38 -0.19
C ASN A 183 11.11 1.17 -1.04
N VAL A 184 10.20 0.23 -1.22
CA VAL A 184 10.24 -0.67 -2.37
C VAL A 184 9.96 0.17 -3.61
N ILE A 185 10.84 0.12 -4.60
CA ILE A 185 10.70 0.87 -5.84
C ILE A 185 9.86 0.07 -6.84
N GLY A 186 10.04 -1.26 -6.83
CA GLY A 186 9.36 -2.18 -7.74
C GLY A 186 9.73 -3.61 -7.47
N GLU A 187 9.13 -4.52 -8.23
CA GLU A 187 9.40 -5.95 -8.16
C GLU A 187 9.09 -6.63 -9.49
N ASN A 188 9.54 -7.86 -9.63
CA ASN A 188 9.09 -8.79 -10.65
C ASN A 188 8.98 -10.21 -10.05
N SER A 189 8.74 -11.23 -10.88
CA SER A 189 8.60 -12.62 -10.42
C SER A 189 9.82 -13.16 -9.64
N LYS A 190 11.01 -12.57 -9.84
CA LYS A 190 12.28 -13.06 -9.28
C LYS A 190 12.87 -12.14 -8.23
N TYR A 191 12.64 -10.82 -8.32
CA TYR A 191 13.36 -9.82 -7.57
C TYR A 191 12.44 -8.81 -6.92
N VAL A 192 12.88 -8.26 -5.78
CA VAL A 192 12.38 -7.03 -5.16
C VAL A 192 13.48 -5.98 -5.28
N TYR A 193 13.14 -4.82 -5.82
CA TYR A 193 14.04 -3.68 -5.97
C TYR A 193 13.78 -2.70 -4.82
N TRP A 194 14.83 -2.34 -4.15
CA TRP A 194 14.77 -1.54 -2.95
C TRP A 194 15.67 -0.32 -3.02
N LEU A 195 15.17 0.85 -2.64
CA LEU A 195 15.99 2.04 -2.50
C LEU A 195 16.64 2.07 -1.11
N SER A 196 17.97 1.98 -1.07
CA SER A 196 18.74 2.10 0.17
C SER A 196 18.88 3.56 0.62
N THR A 197 19.36 3.76 1.85
CA THR A 197 19.61 5.11 2.39
C THR A 197 20.68 5.88 1.64
N ASN A 198 21.56 5.19 0.92
CA ASN A 198 22.65 5.78 0.14
C ASN A 198 22.24 6.02 -1.32
N LEU A 199 20.95 5.98 -1.63
CA LEU A 199 20.37 6.09 -2.98
C LEU A 199 20.81 4.97 -3.93
N ASN A 200 21.34 3.86 -3.42
CA ASN A 200 21.61 2.67 -4.21
C ASN A 200 20.33 1.84 -4.34
N ILE A 201 20.20 1.11 -5.45
CA ILE A 201 19.14 0.13 -5.63
C ILE A 201 19.67 -1.23 -5.19
N ASP A 202 19.11 -1.75 -4.11
CA ASP A 202 19.39 -3.10 -3.65
C ASP A 202 18.39 -4.07 -4.28
N ILE A 203 18.89 -5.21 -4.76
CA ILE A 203 18.07 -6.24 -5.42
C ILE A 203 18.02 -7.46 -4.51
N ILE A 204 16.83 -7.89 -4.16
CA ILE A 204 16.60 -9.08 -3.33
C ILE A 204 15.96 -10.17 -4.17
N THR A 205 16.50 -11.39 -4.14
CA THR A 205 15.90 -12.55 -4.80
C THR A 205 14.77 -13.11 -3.95
N LYS A 206 13.60 -13.30 -4.54
CA LYS A 206 12.45 -13.90 -3.84
C LYS A 206 12.68 -15.37 -3.47
N LYS A 207 13.44 -16.11 -4.27
CA LYS A 207 13.61 -17.57 -4.10
C LYS A 207 14.47 -17.97 -2.91
N ASN A 208 15.49 -17.17 -2.53
CA ASN A 208 16.49 -17.56 -1.53
C ASN A 208 16.64 -16.54 -0.39
N GLY A 209 15.92 -15.43 -0.43
CA GLY A 209 16.09 -14.33 0.54
C GLY A 209 17.48 -13.71 0.56
N LYS A 210 18.36 -14.11 -0.38
CA LYS A 210 19.72 -13.57 -0.47
C LYS A 210 19.69 -12.29 -1.28
N PRO A 211 20.27 -11.19 -0.76
CA PRO A 211 20.49 -10.01 -1.56
C PRO A 211 21.41 -10.38 -2.72
N LEU A 212 20.99 -10.07 -3.95
CA LEU A 212 21.92 -9.92 -5.04
C LEU A 212 22.60 -8.58 -4.81
N LEU A 213 23.81 -8.59 -4.28
CA LEU A 213 24.63 -7.42 -4.27
C LEU A 213 25.03 -7.13 -5.72
N PRO A 214 24.46 -6.12 -6.39
CA PRO A 214 25.09 -5.64 -7.59
C PRO A 214 26.39 -5.00 -7.10
N LYS A 215 27.55 -5.49 -7.54
CA LYS A 215 28.75 -4.69 -7.64
C LYS A 215 28.47 -3.61 -8.69
N ILE A 216 27.69 -2.62 -8.37
CA ILE A 216 27.66 -1.37 -9.11
C ILE A 216 28.84 -0.57 -8.57
N THR A 217 30.02 -0.88 -9.06
CA THR A 217 31.13 0.05 -9.04
C THR A 217 30.66 1.27 -9.80
N GLY A 218 30.67 2.43 -9.10
CA GLY A 218 30.19 3.68 -9.66
C GLY A 218 30.78 3.93 -11.05
N GLY A 219 29.92 4.28 -12.00
CA GLY A 219 30.35 4.80 -13.30
C GLY A 219 29.51 4.41 -14.51
N ASP A 220 28.63 3.43 -14.44
CA ASP A 220 27.83 3.05 -15.61
C ASP A 220 26.51 3.79 -15.63
N HIS A 221 26.47 4.87 -16.43
CA HIS A 221 25.23 5.49 -16.87
C HIS A 221 24.46 4.49 -17.73
N VAL A 222 23.29 4.07 -17.22
CA VAL A 222 22.32 3.36 -18.05
C VAL A 222 21.70 4.39 -18.99
N THR A 223 22.03 4.26 -20.28
CA THR A 223 21.38 4.96 -21.39
C THR A 223 20.05 4.28 -21.72
#